data_13cbb249f4ca3882b714da16e49a4e85
#
_entry.id   13cbb249f4ca3882b714da16e49a4e85
#
_cell.length_a   1.000
_cell.length_b   1.000
_cell.length_c   1.000
_cell.angle_alpha   90.00
_cell.angle_beta   90.00
_cell.angle_gamma   90.00
#
_symmetry.space_group_name_H-M   'P 1'
#
loop_
_entity.id
_entity.type
_entity.pdbx_description
1 polymer ?
#
loop_
_entity_poly.entity_id
_entity_poly.type
_entity_poly.pdbx_seq_one_letter_code
_entity_poly.pdbx_strand_id
1 'polypeptide(L)'
;MAWNPLTIKGTVVLDANVAISVSAKEAATEVKAKSTLAQYTSRGYVFFAPGVIVSETLYALRNQLTNALLTPTEYRQAILDFEALMKNVEPPPNGDASLILRADQICTGYGASRSADAIYIALAEELSLTYPTRLLTFDRGVPNQAARNAPTVSVHLLT
;
A
#
# COMPACT_ATOMS: atom_id res chain seq x y z
N MET A 1 11.24 4.65 14.43
CA MET A 1 12.25 3.66 14.87
C MET A 1 12.89 3.08 13.62
N ALA A 2 14.19 3.17 13.47
CA ALA A 2 14.85 2.58 12.31
C ALA A 2 14.70 1.06 12.37
N TRP A 3 14.17 0.45 11.32
CA TRP A 3 14.09 -1.00 11.21
C TRP A 3 15.50 -1.59 11.03
N ASN A 4 15.73 -2.77 11.63
CA ASN A 4 17.00 -3.47 11.47
C ASN A 4 16.82 -4.58 10.43
N PRO A 5 17.49 -4.50 9.27
CA PRO A 5 17.33 -5.48 8.18
C PRO A 5 17.69 -6.91 8.59
N LEU A 6 18.47 -7.10 9.65
CA LEU A 6 18.86 -8.43 10.13
C LEU A 6 17.78 -9.12 10.98
N THR A 7 16.75 -8.40 11.43
CA THR A 7 15.74 -8.93 12.38
C THR A 7 14.34 -9.04 11.78
N ILE A 8 14.08 -8.46 10.62
CA ILE A 8 12.75 -8.52 9.99
C ILE A 8 12.46 -9.89 9.40
N LYS A 9 11.22 -10.32 9.52
CA LYS A 9 10.74 -11.60 8.97
C LYS A 9 10.30 -11.48 7.50
N GLY A 10 10.00 -10.27 7.08
CA GLY A 10 9.57 -9.96 5.72
C GLY A 10 9.05 -8.53 5.62
N THR A 11 8.58 -8.19 4.45
CA THR A 11 8.05 -6.85 4.15
C THR A 11 6.64 -6.93 3.58
N VAL A 12 5.88 -5.87 3.80
CA VAL A 12 4.54 -5.67 3.23
C VAL A 12 4.51 -4.34 2.53
N VAL A 13 4.21 -4.33 1.25
CA VAL A 13 3.90 -3.10 0.52
C VAL A 13 2.43 -2.80 0.72
N LEU A 14 2.14 -1.62 1.24
CA LEU A 14 0.81 -1.15 1.57
C LEU A 14 0.22 -0.36 0.41
N ASP A 15 -0.88 -0.81 -0.17
CA ASP A 15 -1.64 -0.08 -1.18
C ASP A 15 -2.50 1.02 -0.53
N ALA A 16 -2.73 2.12 -1.24
CA ALA A 16 -3.52 3.24 -0.76
C ALA A 16 -4.94 2.84 -0.35
N ASN A 17 -5.58 1.89 -1.03
CA ASN A 17 -6.92 1.43 -0.67
C ASN A 17 -6.98 0.81 0.74
N VAL A 18 -5.91 0.19 1.20
CA VAL A 18 -5.81 -0.33 2.58
C VAL A 18 -5.65 0.81 3.58
N ALA A 19 -4.80 1.80 3.27
CA ALA A 19 -4.63 2.99 4.10
C ALA A 19 -5.93 3.81 4.22
N ILE A 20 -6.66 3.98 3.13
CA ILE A 20 -7.97 4.66 3.08
C ILE A 20 -8.98 3.91 3.97
N SER A 21 -9.06 2.60 3.82
CA SER A 21 -9.99 1.76 4.58
C SER A 21 -9.80 1.89 6.10
N VAL A 22 -8.55 1.89 6.55
CA VAL A 22 -8.21 2.06 7.98
C VAL A 22 -8.48 3.48 8.45
N SER A 23 -8.10 4.49 7.67
CA SER A 23 -8.16 5.89 8.07
C SER A 23 -9.59 6.45 8.02
N ALA A 24 -10.34 6.14 6.97
CA ALA A 24 -11.74 6.54 6.81
C ALA A 24 -12.72 5.66 7.62
N LYS A 25 -12.23 4.59 8.24
CA LYS A 25 -13.06 3.62 8.98
C LYS A 25 -14.20 3.07 8.13
N GLU A 26 -13.86 2.65 6.92
CA GLU A 26 -14.82 2.07 5.99
C GLU A 26 -15.40 0.76 6.56
N ALA A 27 -16.69 0.78 6.93
CA ALA A 27 -17.36 -0.27 7.68
C ALA A 27 -17.19 -1.69 7.07
N ALA A 28 -17.13 -1.79 5.76
CA ALA A 28 -17.00 -3.07 5.07
C ALA A 28 -15.59 -3.68 5.11
N THR A 29 -14.55 -2.85 5.22
CA THR A 29 -13.15 -3.26 5.00
C THR A 29 -12.22 -2.94 6.17
N GLU A 30 -12.60 -2.03 7.06
CA GLU A 30 -11.77 -1.57 8.18
C GLU A 30 -11.29 -2.71 9.08
N VAL A 31 -12.21 -3.56 9.53
CA VAL A 31 -11.89 -4.67 10.44
C VAL A 31 -10.89 -5.64 9.81
N LYS A 32 -11.10 -5.96 8.54
CA LYS A 32 -10.21 -6.84 7.78
C LYS A 32 -8.82 -6.22 7.61
N ALA A 33 -8.77 -4.95 7.22
CA ALA A 33 -7.52 -4.22 7.07
C ALA A 33 -6.74 -4.17 8.38
N LYS A 34 -7.36 -3.71 9.46
CA LYS A 34 -6.73 -3.61 10.80
C LYS A 34 -6.24 -4.95 11.32
N SER A 35 -7.04 -5.99 11.22
CA SER A 35 -6.65 -7.33 11.70
C SER A 35 -5.47 -7.88 10.89
N THR A 36 -5.44 -7.66 9.58
CA THR A 36 -4.34 -8.09 8.71
C THR A 36 -3.05 -7.33 9.02
N LEU A 37 -3.12 -6.00 9.19
CA LEU A 37 -1.96 -5.20 9.60
C LEU A 37 -1.39 -5.66 10.95
N ALA A 38 -2.27 -5.90 11.93
CA ALA A 38 -1.88 -6.41 13.25
C ALA A 38 -1.20 -7.79 13.16
N GLN A 39 -1.70 -8.69 12.30
CA GLN A 39 -1.08 -10.00 12.09
C GLN A 39 0.34 -9.88 11.49
N TYR A 40 0.53 -9.03 10.49
CA TYR A 40 1.87 -8.81 9.92
C TYR A 40 2.81 -8.17 10.94
N THR A 41 2.35 -7.17 11.68
CA THR A 41 3.13 -6.53 12.76
C THR A 41 3.57 -7.56 13.81
N SER A 42 2.66 -8.40 14.28
CA SER A 42 2.96 -9.43 15.30
C SER A 42 3.94 -10.50 14.80
N ARG A 43 4.02 -10.70 13.50
CA ARG A 43 4.97 -11.62 12.86
C ARG A 43 6.31 -10.98 12.52
N GLY A 44 6.54 -9.71 12.84
CA GLY A 44 7.80 -9.01 12.61
C GLY A 44 8.01 -8.55 11.17
N TYR A 45 6.93 -8.30 10.42
CA TYR A 45 6.98 -7.68 9.10
C TYR A 45 7.08 -6.16 9.22
N VAL A 46 7.77 -5.55 8.28
CA VAL A 46 7.89 -4.09 8.13
C VAL A 46 7.07 -3.63 6.94
N PHE A 47 6.35 -2.53 7.11
CA PHE A 47 5.51 -1.94 6.07
C PHE A 47 6.29 -0.92 5.26
N PHE A 48 6.10 -0.97 3.94
CA PHE A 48 6.65 -0.04 2.97
C PHE A 48 5.55 0.52 2.08
N ALA A 49 5.72 1.73 1.60
CA ALA A 49 4.87 2.29 0.55
C ALA A 49 5.64 3.31 -0.28
N PRO A 50 5.32 3.46 -1.58
CA PRO A 50 5.83 4.56 -2.39
C PRO A 50 5.19 5.89 -1.98
N GLY A 51 5.84 7.02 -2.27
CA GLY A 51 5.36 8.34 -1.88
C GLY A 51 3.99 8.70 -2.43
N VAL A 52 3.58 8.09 -3.54
CA VAL A 52 2.25 8.31 -4.14
C VAL A 52 1.09 7.95 -3.20
N ILE A 53 1.31 7.06 -2.23
CA ILE A 53 0.27 6.69 -1.24
C ILE A 53 -0.30 7.91 -0.51
N VAL A 54 0.54 8.92 -0.28
CA VAL A 54 0.12 10.14 0.42
C VAL A 54 -0.91 10.91 -0.40
N SER A 55 -0.60 11.17 -1.67
CA SER A 55 -1.51 11.92 -2.55
C SER A 55 -2.79 11.15 -2.86
N GLU A 56 -2.71 9.84 -3.09
CA GLU A 56 -3.90 9.01 -3.34
C GLU A 56 -4.83 8.97 -2.13
N THR A 57 -4.27 8.76 -0.95
CA THR A 57 -5.07 8.70 0.29
C THR A 57 -5.70 10.05 0.61
N LEU A 58 -4.93 11.14 0.53
CA LEU A 58 -5.47 12.48 0.77
C LEU A 58 -6.56 12.85 -0.23
N TYR A 59 -6.38 12.51 -1.50
CA TYR A 59 -7.39 12.72 -2.53
C TYR A 59 -8.68 11.95 -2.23
N ALA A 60 -8.58 10.68 -1.86
CA ALA A 60 -9.73 9.85 -1.54
C ALA A 60 -10.49 10.35 -0.30
N LEU A 61 -9.77 10.71 0.77
CA LEU A 61 -10.39 11.26 1.98
C LEU A 61 -11.08 12.61 1.69
N ARG A 62 -10.45 13.47 0.88
CA ARG A 62 -11.04 14.74 0.47
C ARG A 62 -12.31 14.54 -0.35
N ASN A 63 -12.30 13.56 -1.26
CA ASN A 63 -13.48 13.18 -2.04
C ASN A 63 -14.62 12.70 -1.15
N GLN A 64 -14.34 11.89 -0.14
CA GLN A 64 -15.34 11.41 0.80
C GLN A 64 -15.96 12.56 1.60
N LEU A 65 -15.18 13.56 2.01
CA LEU A 65 -15.69 14.78 2.64
C LEU A 65 -16.59 15.57 1.67
N THR A 66 -16.13 15.79 0.45
CA THR A 66 -16.87 16.56 -0.57
C THR A 66 -18.21 15.90 -0.93
N ASN A 67 -18.25 14.57 -0.95
CA ASN A 67 -19.45 13.81 -1.22
C ASN A 67 -20.29 13.49 0.04
N ALA A 68 -20.02 14.16 1.15
CA ALA A 68 -20.71 14.01 2.43
C ALA A 68 -20.73 12.56 2.99
N LEU A 69 -19.74 11.74 2.60
CA LEU A 69 -19.53 10.41 3.17
C LEU A 69 -18.78 10.49 4.51
N LEU A 70 -18.06 11.57 4.74
CA LEU A 70 -17.45 11.92 6.01
C LEU A 70 -17.93 13.31 6.45
N THR A 71 -18.22 13.46 7.72
CA THR A 71 -18.39 14.77 8.33
C THR A 71 -17.03 15.48 8.44
N PRO A 72 -17.00 16.82 8.62
CA PRO A 72 -15.73 17.54 8.84
C PRO A 72 -14.92 17.00 10.03
N THR A 73 -15.59 16.54 11.08
CA THR A 73 -14.92 15.96 12.26
C THR A 73 -14.31 14.60 11.94
N GLU A 74 -15.06 13.73 11.27
CA GLU A 74 -14.55 12.41 10.82
C GLU A 74 -13.41 12.54 9.82
N TYR A 75 -13.50 13.47 8.88
CA TYR A 75 -12.40 13.78 7.96
C TYR A 75 -11.13 14.20 8.70
N ARG A 76 -11.26 15.08 9.67
CA ARG A 76 -10.11 15.54 10.48
C ARG A 76 -9.47 14.37 11.25
N GLN A 77 -10.29 13.50 11.81
CA GLN A 77 -9.80 12.30 12.49
C GLN A 77 -9.14 11.33 11.50
N ALA A 78 -9.71 11.13 10.31
CA ALA A 78 -9.12 10.29 9.28
C ALA A 78 -7.73 10.77 8.85
N ILE A 79 -7.50 12.06 8.74
CA ILE A 79 -6.18 12.65 8.47
C ILE A 79 -5.19 12.32 9.59
N LEU A 80 -5.59 12.45 10.86
CA LEU A 80 -4.74 12.12 12.00
C LEU A 80 -4.42 10.62 12.06
N ASP A 81 -5.40 9.77 11.78
CA ASP A 81 -5.23 8.32 11.75
C ASP A 81 -4.29 7.90 10.60
N PHE A 82 -4.41 8.56 9.45
CA PHE A 82 -3.51 8.33 8.32
C PHE A 82 -2.07 8.78 8.63
N GLU A 83 -1.90 9.95 9.24
CA GLU A 83 -0.57 10.40 9.70
C GLU A 83 0.06 9.39 10.67
N ALA A 84 -0.72 8.91 11.63
CA ALA A 84 -0.26 7.91 12.59
C ALA A 84 0.14 6.59 11.92
N LEU A 85 -0.64 6.14 10.93
CA LEU A 85 -0.30 4.95 10.13
C LEU A 85 1.04 5.15 9.41
N MET A 86 1.21 6.28 8.73
CA MET A 86 2.41 6.56 7.93
C MET A 86 3.69 6.69 8.74
N LYS A 87 3.60 7.01 10.03
CA LYS A 87 4.78 6.98 10.95
C LYS A 87 5.38 5.58 11.12
N ASN A 88 4.63 4.54 10.77
CA ASN A 88 5.05 3.14 10.85
C ASN A 88 5.28 2.51 9.46
N VAL A 89 5.29 3.31 8.41
CA VAL A 89 5.51 2.86 7.03
C VAL A 89 6.81 3.47 6.52
N GLU A 90 7.69 2.61 6.01
CA GLU A 90 8.99 3.02 5.47
C GLU A 90 8.86 3.44 4.00
N PRO A 91 9.63 4.41 3.54
CA PRO A 91 9.74 4.74 2.12
C PRO A 91 10.47 3.64 1.35
N PRO A 92 10.41 3.65 0.00
CA PRO A 92 11.21 2.74 -0.81
C PRO A 92 12.70 2.84 -0.44
N PRO A 93 13.42 1.71 -0.25
CA PRO A 93 14.81 1.72 0.21
C PRO A 93 15.76 2.54 -0.68
N ASN A 94 15.50 2.54 -1.99
CA ASN A 94 16.28 3.28 -2.98
C ASN A 94 15.57 4.55 -3.47
N GLY A 95 14.48 4.97 -2.79
CA GLY A 95 13.66 6.11 -3.15
C GLY A 95 12.67 5.82 -4.28
N ASP A 96 11.67 6.69 -4.43
CA ASP A 96 10.62 6.53 -5.47
C ASP A 96 11.19 6.57 -6.90
N ALA A 97 12.26 7.32 -7.13
CA ALA A 97 12.87 7.44 -8.45
C ALA A 97 13.41 6.10 -8.98
N SER A 98 13.84 5.19 -8.12
CA SER A 98 14.32 3.86 -8.53
C SER A 98 13.23 2.99 -9.16
N LEU A 99 11.97 3.30 -8.87
CA LEU A 99 10.81 2.51 -9.32
C LEU A 99 10.27 2.94 -10.69
N ILE A 100 10.66 4.12 -11.19
CA ILE A 100 10.03 4.75 -12.36
C ILE A 100 10.09 3.86 -13.60
N LEU A 101 11.30 3.40 -13.98
CA LEU A 101 11.47 2.60 -15.19
C LEU A 101 10.74 1.27 -15.11
N ARG A 102 10.78 0.63 -13.94
CA ARG A 102 10.09 -0.65 -13.77
C ARG A 102 8.58 -0.50 -13.76
N ALA A 103 8.06 0.54 -13.13
CA ALA A 103 6.64 0.86 -13.15
C ALA A 103 6.13 1.12 -14.58
N ASP A 104 6.90 1.86 -15.38
CA ASP A 104 6.57 2.08 -16.80
C ASP A 104 6.50 0.77 -17.60
N GLN A 105 7.47 -0.12 -17.40
CA GLN A 105 7.46 -1.46 -18.05
C GLN A 105 6.23 -2.28 -17.64
N ILE A 106 5.84 -2.26 -16.37
CA ILE A 106 4.65 -2.96 -15.87
C ILE A 106 3.38 -2.37 -16.49
N CYS A 107 3.25 -1.05 -16.53
CA CYS A 107 2.13 -0.36 -17.17
C CYS A 107 2.01 -0.74 -18.65
N THR A 108 3.10 -0.66 -19.39
CA THR A 108 3.16 -0.93 -20.82
C THR A 108 2.81 -2.39 -21.12
N GLY A 109 3.34 -3.32 -20.32
CA GLY A 109 3.11 -4.75 -20.48
C GLY A 109 1.68 -5.19 -20.19
N TYR A 110 0.97 -4.50 -19.31
CA TYR A 110 -0.42 -4.84 -18.96
C TYR A 110 -1.46 -4.15 -19.84
N GLY A 111 -1.12 -3.01 -20.44
CA GLY A 111 -1.98 -2.27 -21.39
C GLY A 111 -3.16 -1.51 -20.78
N ALA A 112 -3.66 -1.92 -19.61
CA ALA A 112 -4.76 -1.29 -18.88
C ALA A 112 -4.38 -0.93 -17.43
N SER A 113 -3.10 -1.03 -17.09
CA SER A 113 -2.59 -0.74 -15.76
C SER A 113 -2.65 0.76 -15.46
N ARG A 114 -3.04 1.11 -14.26
CA ARG A 114 -2.84 2.45 -13.72
C ARG A 114 -1.38 2.59 -13.29
N SER A 115 -0.78 3.74 -13.58
CA SER A 115 0.61 4.02 -13.20
C SER A 115 0.85 3.91 -11.69
N ALA A 116 -0.14 4.28 -10.87
CA ALA A 116 -0.06 4.13 -9.43
C ALA A 116 0.05 2.65 -9.02
N ASP A 117 -0.81 1.77 -9.52
CA ASP A 117 -0.75 0.34 -9.22
C ASP A 117 0.60 -0.26 -9.60
N ALA A 118 1.15 0.15 -10.74
CA ALA A 118 2.45 -0.31 -11.21
C ALA A 118 3.61 0.09 -10.29
N ILE A 119 3.55 1.26 -9.65
CA ILE A 119 4.58 1.69 -8.67
C ILE A 119 4.57 0.80 -7.42
N TYR A 120 3.39 0.43 -6.90
CA TYR A 120 3.29 -0.50 -5.78
C TYR A 120 3.83 -1.89 -6.15
N ILE A 121 3.51 -2.39 -7.35
CA ILE A 121 4.02 -3.67 -7.85
C ILE A 121 5.55 -3.61 -8.01
N ALA A 122 6.09 -2.54 -8.58
CA ALA A 122 7.53 -2.36 -8.74
C ALA A 122 8.27 -2.33 -7.39
N LEU A 123 7.72 -1.67 -6.38
CA LEU A 123 8.28 -1.67 -5.03
C LEU A 123 8.26 -3.07 -4.41
N ALA A 124 7.15 -3.80 -4.55
CA ALA A 124 7.04 -5.16 -4.04
C ALA A 124 8.04 -6.11 -4.72
N GLU A 125 8.25 -5.94 -6.03
CA GLU A 125 9.27 -6.70 -6.77
C GLU A 125 10.68 -6.38 -6.28
N GLU A 126 11.03 -5.11 -6.10
CA GLU A 126 12.33 -4.67 -5.58
C GLU A 126 12.61 -5.27 -4.19
N LEU A 127 11.64 -5.18 -3.27
CA LEU A 127 11.77 -5.73 -1.92
C LEU A 127 11.86 -7.26 -1.92
N SER A 128 11.18 -7.93 -2.86
CA SER A 128 11.17 -9.40 -2.96
C SER A 128 12.53 -9.99 -3.35
N LEU A 129 13.46 -9.19 -3.86
CA LEU A 129 14.84 -9.61 -4.11
C LEU A 129 15.61 -9.92 -2.82
N THR A 130 15.21 -9.34 -1.71
CA THR A 130 15.93 -9.44 -0.43
C THR A 130 15.08 -10.09 0.67
N TYR A 131 13.76 -9.87 0.66
CA TYR A 131 12.86 -10.31 1.74
C TYR A 131 11.65 -11.06 1.21
N PRO A 132 11.06 -11.96 2.00
CA PRO A 132 9.69 -12.42 1.76
C PRO A 132 8.75 -11.21 1.78
N THR A 133 8.15 -10.90 0.63
CA THR A 133 7.36 -9.66 0.44
C THR A 133 5.93 -9.99 0.05
N ARG A 134 4.98 -9.21 0.56
CA ARG A 134 3.58 -9.23 0.17
C ARG A 134 3.14 -7.83 -0.26
N LEU A 135 2.41 -7.74 -1.36
CA LEU A 135 1.65 -6.54 -1.73
C LEU A 135 0.23 -6.68 -1.20
N LEU A 136 -0.13 -5.84 -0.25
CA LEU A 136 -1.44 -5.87 0.44
C LEU A 136 -2.40 -4.89 -0.22
N THR A 137 -3.52 -5.39 -0.74
CA THR A 137 -4.49 -4.59 -1.49
C THR A 137 -5.91 -5.14 -1.38
N PHE A 138 -6.92 -4.29 -1.58
CA PHE A 138 -8.30 -4.67 -1.84
C PHE A 138 -8.63 -4.72 -3.35
N ASP A 139 -7.73 -4.28 -4.22
CA ASP A 139 -7.98 -4.24 -5.66
C ASP A 139 -7.78 -5.62 -6.29
N ARG A 140 -8.87 -6.17 -6.83
CA ARG A 140 -8.89 -7.46 -7.53
C ARG A 140 -8.12 -7.45 -8.85
N GLY A 141 -7.81 -6.30 -9.40
CA GLY A 141 -7.02 -6.15 -10.63
C GLY A 141 -5.53 -6.35 -10.40
N VAL A 142 -5.03 -5.99 -9.21
CA VAL A 142 -3.59 -6.04 -8.88
C VAL A 142 -2.97 -7.43 -8.99
N PRO A 143 -3.61 -8.52 -8.51
CA PRO A 143 -3.06 -9.87 -8.70
C PRO A 143 -2.82 -10.24 -10.17
N ASN A 144 -3.73 -9.88 -11.07
CA ASN A 144 -3.60 -10.16 -12.49
C ASN A 144 -2.47 -9.35 -13.15
N GLN A 145 -2.34 -8.08 -12.77
CA GLN A 145 -1.24 -7.22 -13.24
C GLN A 145 0.11 -7.77 -12.79
N ALA A 146 0.24 -8.14 -11.52
CA ALA A 146 1.46 -8.70 -10.97
C ALA A 146 1.80 -10.04 -11.62
N ALA A 147 0.84 -10.96 -11.73
CA ALA A 147 1.05 -12.27 -12.33
C ALA A 147 1.57 -12.18 -13.76
N ARG A 148 1.11 -11.19 -14.54
CA ARG A 148 1.49 -11.01 -15.93
C ARG A 148 2.87 -10.39 -16.11
N ASN A 149 3.22 -9.39 -15.31
CA ASN A 149 4.39 -8.53 -15.58
C ASN A 149 5.46 -8.58 -14.48
N ALA A 150 5.12 -9.06 -13.31
CA ALA A 150 6.02 -9.17 -12.15
C ALA A 150 5.69 -10.46 -11.36
N PRO A 151 5.90 -11.65 -11.95
CA PRO A 151 5.42 -12.91 -11.39
C PRO A 151 6.09 -13.29 -10.05
N THR A 152 7.18 -12.65 -9.68
CA THR A 152 7.81 -12.82 -8.35
C THR A 152 7.09 -12.10 -7.23
N VAL A 153 6.19 -11.17 -7.56
CA VAL A 153 5.41 -10.43 -6.58
C VAL A 153 4.27 -11.30 -6.04
N SER A 154 4.24 -11.49 -4.74
CA SER A 154 3.15 -12.17 -4.06
C SER A 154 2.13 -11.15 -3.57
N VAL A 155 0.92 -11.20 -4.12
CA VAL A 155 -0.19 -10.31 -3.74
C VAL A 155 -1.04 -10.97 -2.65
N HIS A 156 -1.28 -10.23 -1.57
CA HIS A 156 -2.27 -10.58 -0.56
C HIS A 156 -3.52 -9.72 -0.81
N LEU A 157 -4.47 -10.30 -1.54
CA LEU A 157 -5.75 -9.67 -1.79
C LEU A 157 -6.64 -9.81 -0.54
N LEU A 158 -7.09 -8.68 -0.02
CA LEU A 158 -8.07 -8.63 1.07
C LEU A 158 -9.49 -8.74 0.49
N THR A 159 -10.29 -9.64 1.04
CA THR A 159 -11.69 -9.89 0.63
C THR A 159 -12.62 -9.86 1.83
#